data_9b78950e72b60705c650d4b5ce99e614
#
_entry.id   9b78950e72b60705c650d4b5ce99e614
#
_cell.length_a   1.000
_cell.length_b   1.000
_cell.length_c   1.000
_cell.angle_alpha   90.00
_cell.angle_beta   90.00
_cell.angle_gamma   90.00
#
_symmetry.space_group_name_H-M   'P 1'
#
loop_
_entity.id
_entity.type
_entity.pdbx_description
1 polymer ?
#
loop_
_entity_poly.entity_id
_entity_poly.type
_entity_poly.pdbx_seq_one_letter_code
_entity_poly.pdbx_strand_id
1 'polypeptide(L)'
;MSDNRPFKVLIVGGGSAALEAAFRLQHVARTRVETTILAPDDHFMTLAMAVLVPFAAGHVPHEPLAALASDAGARLYRGRMASVDAAAHKVVTDGGEAIPYDAVLIAVGAIQRAPYRTALAFGTPGSEERMHGLVQDLEEGYVRRIAFVVPTGASWPVPLYELALMAAKRAYDTGQICALTLLTPEDAPLALFGPAASRAVAARLVDAGIAVHTSVHVDAPERGLVELHPGGARLSVDRVVTLRVLAGPAVKGLPHDAQGFLPVDRHCRVAGVRDVYAAGDATHFPIKQGGLACQQADAAAEAIAAQAGVAIDPEPYAAILQGVLLTEPGATFMRRDAGGAAGDNSVVSEGVVWWPPTKIAGRELARHIRDLGQHAVPAESRGVEIRRLVAGA
;
A
#
# COMPACT_ATOMS: atom_id res chain seq x y z
N MET A 1 -9.59 38.64 20.34
CA MET A 1 -9.26 38.92 18.93
C MET A 1 -8.78 37.61 18.35
N SER A 2 -9.60 36.93 17.53
CA SER A 2 -9.18 35.69 16.86
C SER A 2 -8.09 36.06 15.87
N ASP A 3 -6.92 35.46 16.04
CA ASP A 3 -5.80 35.58 15.11
C ASP A 3 -6.31 35.11 13.73
N ASN A 4 -6.47 36.03 12.80
CA ASN A 4 -7.09 35.79 11.48
C ASN A 4 -6.08 35.20 10.47
N ARG A 5 -4.94 34.66 10.97
CA ARG A 5 -3.97 33.97 10.12
C ARG A 5 -4.45 32.57 9.78
N PRO A 6 -4.13 32.06 8.57
CA PRO A 6 -4.40 30.66 8.25
C PRO A 6 -3.63 29.73 9.18
N PHE A 7 -4.28 28.60 9.55
CA PHE A 7 -3.68 27.55 10.35
C PHE A 7 -2.67 26.77 9.51
N LYS A 8 -1.41 26.73 9.92
CA LYS A 8 -0.30 26.14 9.14
C LYS A 8 -0.26 24.64 9.33
N VAL A 9 -0.52 23.90 8.27
CA VAL A 9 -0.41 22.44 8.24
C VAL A 9 0.82 22.03 7.44
N LEU A 10 1.74 21.31 8.09
CA LEU A 10 2.89 20.72 7.41
C LEU A 10 2.65 19.23 7.22
N ILE A 11 2.65 18.76 5.97
CA ILE A 11 2.57 17.34 5.61
C ILE A 11 3.98 16.89 5.23
N VAL A 12 4.51 15.88 5.91
CA VAL A 12 5.85 15.35 5.67
C VAL A 12 5.77 14.04 4.92
N GLY A 13 6.14 14.03 3.66
CA GLY A 13 6.07 12.92 2.71
C GLY A 13 5.38 13.32 1.41
N GLY A 14 5.58 12.54 0.34
CA GLY A 14 5.00 12.76 -0.99
C GLY A 14 4.22 11.55 -1.51
N GLY A 15 3.90 10.58 -0.64
CA GLY A 15 3.16 9.38 -1.00
C GLY A 15 1.63 9.52 -0.91
N SER A 16 0.92 8.38 -1.06
CA SER A 16 -0.55 8.33 -1.11
C SER A 16 -1.21 9.00 0.10
N ALA A 17 -0.72 8.76 1.33
CA ALA A 17 -1.27 9.40 2.52
C ALA A 17 -1.07 10.93 2.53
N ALA A 18 0.08 11.40 2.07
CA ALA A 18 0.37 12.84 2.03
C ALA A 18 -0.55 13.57 1.05
N LEU A 19 -0.71 13.01 -0.14
CA LEU A 19 -1.56 13.59 -1.19
C LEU A 19 -3.05 13.51 -0.83
N GLU A 20 -3.51 12.35 -0.32
CA GLU A 20 -4.88 12.22 0.16
C GLU A 20 -5.22 13.27 1.22
N ALA A 21 -4.35 13.44 2.24
CA ALA A 21 -4.53 14.44 3.27
C ALA A 21 -4.56 15.88 2.71
N ALA A 22 -3.68 16.19 1.75
CA ALA A 22 -3.64 17.51 1.13
C ALA A 22 -4.94 17.82 0.36
N PHE A 23 -5.41 16.89 -0.47
CA PHE A 23 -6.69 17.01 -1.17
C PHE A 23 -7.87 17.07 -0.20
N ARG A 24 -7.86 16.24 0.85
CA ARG A 24 -8.93 16.27 1.86
C ARG A 24 -8.98 17.59 2.61
N LEU A 25 -7.84 18.13 3.04
CA LEU A 25 -7.75 19.44 3.68
C LEU A 25 -8.24 20.56 2.75
N GLN A 26 -7.87 20.54 1.47
CA GLN A 26 -8.38 21.49 0.48
C GLN A 26 -9.92 21.42 0.39
N HIS A 27 -10.48 20.21 0.40
CA HIS A 27 -11.92 20.00 0.31
C HIS A 27 -12.65 20.51 1.56
N VAL A 28 -12.18 20.15 2.78
CA VAL A 28 -12.93 20.40 4.02
C VAL A 28 -12.55 21.71 4.72
N ALA A 29 -11.31 22.19 4.58
CA ALA A 29 -10.81 23.34 5.33
C ALA A 29 -10.55 24.59 4.46
N ARG A 30 -10.37 24.41 3.14
CA ARG A 30 -10.17 25.50 2.16
C ARG A 30 -9.19 26.58 2.67
N THR A 31 -9.64 27.82 2.78
CA THR A 31 -8.84 28.98 3.21
C THR A 31 -8.54 29.02 4.73
N ARG A 32 -9.10 28.11 5.53
CA ARG A 32 -8.80 28.05 6.97
C ARG A 32 -7.40 27.50 7.25
N VAL A 33 -6.85 26.70 6.34
CA VAL A 33 -5.51 26.12 6.45
C VAL A 33 -4.59 26.61 5.34
N GLU A 34 -3.29 26.73 5.65
CA GLU A 34 -2.21 26.88 4.69
C GLU A 34 -1.40 25.58 4.71
N THR A 35 -1.48 24.79 3.64
CA THR A 35 -0.85 23.47 3.57
C THR A 35 0.49 23.56 2.86
N THR A 36 1.53 22.98 3.50
CA THR A 36 2.84 22.76 2.89
C THR A 36 3.16 21.27 2.90
N ILE A 37 3.61 20.73 1.77
CA ILE A 37 4.13 19.37 1.65
C ILE A 37 5.66 19.44 1.65
N LEU A 38 6.31 18.76 2.61
CA LEU A 38 7.77 18.58 2.65
C LEU A 38 8.10 17.18 2.12
N ALA A 39 8.72 17.10 0.94
CA ALA A 39 9.09 15.82 0.34
C ALA A 39 10.39 15.93 -0.48
N PRO A 40 11.23 14.88 -0.50
CA PRO A 40 12.45 14.86 -1.29
C PRO A 40 12.21 14.50 -2.76
N ASP A 41 11.11 13.82 -3.06
CA ASP A 41 10.86 13.19 -4.35
C ASP A 41 10.26 14.18 -5.37
N ASP A 42 10.60 14.00 -6.67
CA ASP A 42 10.05 14.80 -7.77
C ASP A 42 8.68 14.33 -8.23
N HIS A 43 8.41 13.02 -8.02
CA HIS A 43 7.23 12.37 -8.56
C HIS A 43 6.52 11.53 -7.49
N PHE A 44 5.20 11.51 -7.58
CA PHE A 44 4.38 10.49 -6.97
C PHE A 44 4.34 9.26 -7.88
N MET A 45 4.51 8.06 -7.31
CA MET A 45 4.48 6.80 -8.05
C MET A 45 3.40 5.87 -7.52
N THR A 46 2.59 5.30 -8.41
CA THR A 46 1.59 4.30 -8.05
C THR A 46 2.23 2.90 -8.00
N LEU A 47 3.08 2.67 -6.98
CA LEU A 47 3.85 1.43 -6.82
C LEU A 47 2.98 0.15 -6.76
N ALA A 48 1.69 0.27 -6.48
CA ALA A 48 0.76 -0.85 -6.52
C ALA A 48 0.65 -1.50 -7.92
N MET A 49 1.01 -0.77 -8.99
CA MET A 49 1.03 -1.25 -10.38
C MET A 49 2.37 -1.88 -10.78
N ALA A 50 3.39 -1.84 -9.93
CA ALA A 50 4.73 -2.36 -10.24
C ALA A 50 4.76 -3.86 -10.59
N VAL A 51 3.78 -4.63 -10.12
CA VAL A 51 3.63 -6.07 -10.43
C VAL A 51 3.47 -6.36 -11.92
N LEU A 52 3.01 -5.39 -12.72
CA LEU A 52 2.83 -5.54 -14.17
C LEU A 52 4.14 -5.37 -14.95
N VAL A 53 5.10 -4.62 -14.40
CA VAL A 53 6.33 -4.25 -15.10
C VAL A 53 7.17 -5.46 -15.51
N PRO A 54 7.41 -6.46 -14.64
CA PRO A 54 8.21 -7.63 -14.98
C PRO A 54 7.67 -8.43 -16.19
N PHE A 55 6.37 -8.37 -16.41
CA PHE A 55 5.67 -9.12 -17.46
C PHE A 55 5.40 -8.29 -18.72
N ALA A 56 5.92 -7.06 -18.79
CA ALA A 56 5.62 -6.09 -19.85
C ALA A 56 4.10 -5.84 -20.05
N ALA A 57 3.31 -6.07 -18.99
CA ALA A 57 1.85 -5.93 -18.99
C ALA A 57 1.38 -4.52 -18.58
N GLY A 58 2.31 -3.64 -18.21
CA GLY A 58 2.05 -2.25 -17.84
C GLY A 58 3.29 -1.55 -17.31
N HIS A 59 3.10 -0.36 -16.78
CA HIS A 59 4.14 0.47 -16.19
C HIS A 59 3.71 1.00 -14.83
N VAL A 60 4.64 1.53 -14.06
CA VAL A 60 4.33 2.29 -12.83
C VAL A 60 3.97 3.71 -13.25
N PRO A 61 2.71 4.13 -13.10
CA PRO A 61 2.33 5.52 -13.34
C PRO A 61 3.05 6.45 -12.37
N HIS A 62 3.54 7.57 -12.87
CA HIS A 62 4.22 8.60 -12.08
C HIS A 62 3.76 9.99 -12.52
N GLU A 63 3.50 10.84 -11.54
CA GLU A 63 3.01 12.19 -11.72
C GLU A 63 3.95 13.19 -11.05
N PRO A 64 4.21 14.38 -11.65
CA PRO A 64 4.99 15.42 -11.00
C PRO A 64 4.37 15.82 -9.66
N LEU A 65 5.10 15.63 -8.55
CA LEU A 65 4.60 15.91 -7.21
C LEU A 65 4.24 17.39 -7.05
N ALA A 66 4.95 18.28 -7.74
CA ALA A 66 4.66 19.72 -7.72
C ALA A 66 3.29 20.05 -8.35
N ALA A 67 2.88 19.33 -9.40
CA ALA A 67 1.58 19.52 -10.01
C ALA A 67 0.48 19.05 -9.05
N LEU A 68 0.61 17.83 -8.48
CA LEU A 68 -0.36 17.29 -7.53
C LEU A 68 -0.47 18.16 -6.26
N ALA A 69 0.63 18.68 -5.75
CA ALA A 69 0.62 19.61 -4.63
C ALA A 69 -0.14 20.90 -4.98
N SER A 70 0.12 21.48 -6.17
CA SER A 70 -0.60 22.67 -6.65
C SER A 70 -2.09 22.41 -6.79
N ASP A 71 -2.48 21.27 -7.36
CA ASP A 71 -3.88 20.86 -7.54
C ASP A 71 -4.58 20.67 -6.19
N ALA A 72 -3.84 20.21 -5.17
CA ALA A 72 -4.30 20.11 -3.78
C ALA A 72 -4.24 21.46 -3.03
N GLY A 73 -3.94 22.58 -3.69
CA GLY A 73 -3.81 23.89 -3.07
C GLY A 73 -2.68 23.96 -2.03
N ALA A 74 -1.69 23.10 -2.11
CA ALA A 74 -0.56 23.02 -1.20
C ALA A 74 0.72 23.54 -1.83
N ARG A 75 1.61 24.12 -1.00
CA ARG A 75 2.96 24.49 -1.42
C ARG A 75 3.88 23.29 -1.28
N LEU A 76 4.65 22.95 -2.31
CA LEU A 76 5.70 21.93 -2.21
C LEU A 76 7.00 22.57 -1.72
N TYR A 77 7.55 22.05 -0.63
CA TYR A 77 8.90 22.32 -0.14
C TYR A 77 9.79 21.10 -0.40
N ARG A 78 10.86 21.31 -1.18
CA ARG A 78 11.80 20.23 -1.54
C ARG A 78 12.80 20.02 -0.43
N GLY A 79 12.79 18.85 0.20
CA GLY A 79 13.70 18.51 1.30
C GLY A 79 13.28 17.25 2.02
N ARG A 80 14.15 16.76 2.87
CA ARG A 80 13.92 15.58 3.70
C ARG A 80 13.86 15.99 5.17
N MET A 81 12.89 15.47 5.90
CA MET A 81 12.82 15.63 7.35
C MET A 81 13.96 14.88 8.03
N ALA A 82 14.67 15.53 8.93
CA ALA A 82 15.66 14.95 9.82
C ALA A 82 15.11 14.65 11.23
N SER A 83 14.24 15.55 11.76
CA SER A 83 13.64 15.37 13.08
C SER A 83 12.40 16.25 13.27
N VAL A 84 11.62 15.95 14.29
CA VAL A 84 10.52 16.78 14.78
C VAL A 84 10.86 17.32 16.17
N ASP A 85 10.78 18.64 16.35
CA ASP A 85 10.77 19.29 17.65
C ASP A 85 9.33 19.67 17.97
N ALA A 86 8.62 18.73 18.59
CA ALA A 86 7.20 18.91 18.89
C ALA A 86 6.96 20.00 19.96
N ALA A 87 7.90 20.22 20.86
CA ALA A 87 7.79 21.28 21.89
C ALA A 87 7.90 22.67 21.27
N ALA A 88 8.75 22.83 20.24
CA ALA A 88 8.92 24.09 19.53
C ALA A 88 8.02 24.21 18.28
N HIS A 89 7.14 23.21 17.99
CA HIS A 89 6.28 23.14 16.80
C HIS A 89 7.07 23.35 15.49
N LYS A 90 8.15 22.57 15.31
CA LYS A 90 9.02 22.68 14.14
C LYS A 90 9.44 21.30 13.63
N VAL A 91 9.51 21.18 12.31
CA VAL A 91 10.22 20.09 11.64
C VAL A 91 11.59 20.61 11.19
N VAL A 92 12.64 19.89 11.48
CA VAL A 92 14.01 20.20 11.03
C VAL A 92 14.31 19.34 9.81
N THR A 93 14.76 19.98 8.72
CA THR A 93 15.20 19.31 7.51
C THR A 93 16.64 18.79 7.63
N ASP A 94 17.05 17.91 6.70
CA ASP A 94 18.45 17.46 6.59
C ASP A 94 19.42 18.59 6.21
N GLY A 95 18.92 19.65 5.57
CA GLY A 95 19.67 20.91 5.35
C GLY A 95 19.76 21.82 6.58
N GLY A 96 19.18 21.43 7.72
CA GLY A 96 19.20 22.22 8.97
C GLY A 96 18.15 23.31 9.06
N GLU A 97 17.27 23.44 8.08
CA GLU A 97 16.21 24.43 8.08
C GLU A 97 15.05 24.00 9.00
N ALA A 98 14.49 24.93 9.74
CA ALA A 98 13.38 24.68 10.66
C ALA A 98 12.06 25.22 10.08
N ILE A 99 11.13 24.32 9.78
CA ILE A 99 9.82 24.65 9.23
C ILE A 99 8.79 24.65 10.37
N PRO A 100 8.19 25.80 10.71
CA PRO A 100 7.17 25.88 11.77
C PRO A 100 5.82 25.38 11.28
N TYR A 101 5.03 24.82 12.21
CA TYR A 101 3.68 24.35 11.96
C TYR A 101 2.73 24.65 13.14
N ASP A 102 1.42 24.69 12.87
CA ASP A 102 0.37 24.63 13.90
C ASP A 102 -0.11 23.17 14.07
N ALA A 103 -0.08 22.36 12.99
CA ALA A 103 -0.18 20.89 13.03
C ALA A 103 0.75 20.26 12.00
N VAL A 104 1.29 19.08 12.31
CA VAL A 104 2.12 18.30 11.36
C VAL A 104 1.54 16.90 11.15
N LEU A 105 1.49 16.45 9.89
CA LEU A 105 1.16 15.08 9.51
C LEU A 105 2.42 14.36 9.00
N ILE A 106 2.81 13.27 9.66
CA ILE A 106 3.92 12.41 9.29
C ILE A 106 3.41 11.32 8.34
N ALA A 107 3.77 11.40 7.08
CA ALA A 107 3.36 10.48 6.00
C ALA A 107 4.57 9.98 5.19
N VAL A 108 5.69 9.71 5.89
CA VAL A 108 7.00 9.36 5.30
C VAL A 108 7.12 7.90 4.84
N GLY A 109 6.08 7.10 5.04
CA GLY A 109 6.12 5.67 4.73
C GLY A 109 6.97 4.87 5.72
N ALA A 110 7.47 3.71 5.28
CA ALA A 110 8.25 2.77 6.08
C ALA A 110 9.58 2.43 5.42
N ILE A 111 10.53 1.92 6.20
CA ILE A 111 11.83 1.44 5.74
C ILE A 111 11.68 0.03 5.16
N GLN A 112 12.12 -0.17 3.92
CA GLN A 112 12.05 -1.44 3.23
C GLN A 112 13.27 -2.30 3.52
N ARG A 113 13.06 -3.61 3.74
CA ARG A 113 14.13 -4.59 3.97
C ARG A 113 13.87 -5.87 3.17
N ALA A 114 14.92 -6.47 2.63
CA ALA A 114 14.86 -7.81 2.07
C ALA A 114 14.88 -8.83 3.22
N PRO A 115 13.90 -9.76 3.33
CA PRO A 115 13.87 -10.73 4.41
C PRO A 115 14.93 -11.83 4.28
N TYR A 116 15.32 -12.16 3.04
CA TYR A 116 16.30 -13.21 2.73
C TYR A 116 17.38 -12.69 1.79
N ARG A 117 18.64 -13.01 2.07
CA ARG A 117 19.79 -12.56 1.26
C ARG A 117 19.85 -13.20 -0.12
N THR A 118 19.28 -14.39 -0.26
CA THR A 118 19.37 -15.26 -1.44
C THR A 118 18.15 -15.20 -2.35
N ALA A 119 17.10 -14.46 -1.91
CA ALA A 119 15.84 -14.34 -2.63
C ALA A 119 15.72 -13.00 -3.38
N LEU A 120 14.94 -12.98 -4.45
CA LEU A 120 14.48 -11.76 -5.09
C LEU A 120 13.36 -11.16 -4.26
N ALA A 121 13.67 -10.10 -3.53
CA ALA A 121 12.67 -9.38 -2.72
C ALA A 121 11.99 -8.31 -3.57
N PHE A 122 10.77 -8.57 -4.03
CA PHE A 122 9.98 -7.64 -4.82
C PHE A 122 9.56 -6.42 -3.99
N GLY A 123 9.58 -5.25 -4.62
CA GLY A 123 9.31 -3.95 -3.99
C GLY A 123 10.56 -3.30 -3.37
N THR A 124 11.75 -3.90 -3.50
CA THR A 124 13.04 -3.25 -3.20
C THR A 124 13.59 -2.56 -4.45
N PRO A 125 14.49 -1.56 -4.33
CA PRO A 125 15.05 -0.86 -5.49
C PRO A 125 15.61 -1.83 -6.55
N GLY A 126 15.22 -1.64 -7.82
CA GLY A 126 15.63 -2.47 -8.95
C GLY A 126 15.07 -3.90 -8.95
N SER A 127 14.01 -4.16 -8.14
CA SER A 127 13.40 -5.50 -8.10
C SER A 127 12.59 -5.81 -9.35
N GLU A 128 12.06 -4.81 -10.02
CA GLU A 128 11.26 -4.93 -11.23
C GLU A 128 12.12 -5.47 -12.38
N GLU A 129 13.31 -4.92 -12.59
CA GLU A 129 14.26 -5.39 -13.61
C GLU A 129 14.75 -6.80 -13.30
N ARG A 130 15.07 -7.09 -12.02
CA ARG A 130 15.49 -8.45 -11.63
C ARG A 130 14.36 -9.47 -11.81
N MET A 131 13.12 -9.07 -11.53
CA MET A 131 11.95 -9.93 -11.75
C MET A 131 11.68 -10.10 -13.25
N HIS A 132 11.87 -9.06 -14.07
CA HIS A 132 11.78 -9.16 -15.53
C HIS A 132 12.81 -10.16 -16.08
N GLY A 133 14.07 -10.11 -15.64
CA GLY A 133 15.07 -11.10 -16.00
C GLY A 133 14.70 -12.53 -15.58
N LEU A 134 14.06 -12.71 -14.42
CA LEU A 134 13.53 -14.00 -14.00
C LEU A 134 12.40 -14.49 -14.93
N VAL A 135 11.51 -13.58 -15.36
CA VAL A 135 10.44 -13.92 -16.32
C VAL A 135 11.04 -14.35 -17.66
N GLN A 136 12.07 -13.68 -18.15
CA GLN A 136 12.81 -14.09 -19.37
C GLN A 136 13.45 -15.47 -19.19
N ASP A 137 14.13 -15.73 -18.06
CA ASP A 137 14.72 -17.05 -17.75
C ASP A 137 13.64 -18.16 -17.76
N LEU A 138 12.41 -17.84 -17.30
CA LEU A 138 11.27 -18.75 -17.32
C LEU A 138 10.76 -18.98 -18.75
N GLU A 139 10.60 -17.94 -19.54
CA GLU A 139 10.14 -18.01 -20.95
C GLU A 139 11.09 -18.84 -21.83
N GLU A 140 12.38 -18.77 -21.55
CA GLU A 140 13.42 -19.52 -22.25
C GLU A 140 13.66 -20.92 -21.66
N GLY A 141 13.00 -21.27 -20.55
CA GLY A 141 13.11 -22.59 -19.90
C GLY A 141 14.39 -22.81 -19.09
N TYR A 142 15.15 -21.75 -18.79
CA TYR A 142 16.34 -21.84 -17.93
C TYR A 142 15.96 -21.99 -16.46
N VAL A 143 14.79 -21.53 -16.06
CA VAL A 143 14.24 -21.67 -14.70
C VAL A 143 12.98 -22.52 -14.76
N ARG A 144 12.95 -23.59 -13.96
CA ARG A 144 11.86 -24.58 -13.94
C ARG A 144 11.22 -24.81 -12.59
N ARG A 145 11.77 -24.23 -11.52
CA ARG A 145 11.26 -24.37 -10.14
C ARG A 145 11.36 -23.03 -9.45
N ILE A 146 10.24 -22.40 -9.19
CA ILE A 146 10.19 -21.10 -8.51
C ILE A 146 9.35 -21.25 -7.24
N ALA A 147 9.92 -20.82 -6.10
CA ALA A 147 9.18 -20.65 -4.85
C ALA A 147 8.82 -19.18 -4.67
N PHE A 148 7.53 -18.90 -4.52
CA PHE A 148 6.98 -17.61 -4.09
C PHE A 148 6.73 -17.68 -2.59
N VAL A 149 7.47 -16.90 -1.80
CA VAL A 149 7.49 -16.98 -0.34
C VAL A 149 6.92 -15.72 0.26
N VAL A 150 5.76 -15.81 0.94
CA VAL A 150 5.26 -14.76 1.80
C VAL A 150 6.12 -14.76 3.07
N PRO A 151 6.93 -13.72 3.31
CA PRO A 151 7.83 -13.73 4.46
C PRO A 151 7.05 -13.49 5.76
N THR A 152 7.55 -14.01 6.87
CA THR A 152 7.04 -13.64 8.20
C THR A 152 7.14 -12.13 8.37
N GLY A 153 6.03 -11.51 8.80
CA GLY A 153 5.94 -10.05 8.93
C GLY A 153 5.58 -9.32 7.63
N ALA A 154 5.23 -10.02 6.54
CA ALA A 154 4.62 -9.40 5.38
C ALA A 154 3.30 -8.73 5.77
N SER A 155 3.23 -7.43 5.57
CA SER A 155 2.05 -6.63 5.93
C SER A 155 0.98 -6.57 4.83
N TRP A 156 1.34 -6.96 3.59
CA TRP A 156 0.45 -6.95 2.42
C TRP A 156 0.89 -7.99 1.39
N PRO A 157 0.35 -9.24 1.43
CA PRO A 157 0.83 -10.34 0.60
C PRO A 157 0.33 -10.33 -0.86
N VAL A 158 -0.72 -9.57 -1.20
CA VAL A 158 -1.38 -9.57 -2.52
C VAL A 158 -0.39 -9.52 -3.70
N PRO A 159 0.65 -8.67 -3.72
CA PRO A 159 1.58 -8.61 -4.86
C PRO A 159 2.29 -9.93 -5.16
N LEU A 160 2.55 -10.76 -4.14
CA LEU A 160 3.21 -12.05 -4.37
C LEU A 160 2.30 -13.06 -5.07
N TYR A 161 1.01 -13.04 -4.72
CA TYR A 161 0.00 -13.87 -5.39
C TYR A 161 -0.17 -13.45 -6.85
N GLU A 162 -0.16 -12.13 -7.13
CA GLU A 162 -0.18 -11.59 -8.49
C GLU A 162 1.01 -12.06 -9.31
N LEU A 163 2.22 -11.93 -8.75
CA LEU A 163 3.46 -12.38 -9.42
C LEU A 163 3.45 -13.88 -9.72
N ALA A 164 2.94 -14.70 -8.78
CA ALA A 164 2.86 -16.14 -8.97
C ALA A 164 1.87 -16.52 -10.08
N LEU A 165 0.67 -15.91 -10.09
CA LEU A 165 -0.36 -16.15 -11.11
C LEU A 165 0.09 -15.67 -12.49
N MET A 166 0.71 -14.49 -12.60
CA MET A 166 1.24 -13.99 -13.87
C MET A 166 2.42 -14.83 -14.37
N ALA A 167 3.29 -15.34 -13.47
CA ALA A 167 4.37 -16.26 -13.86
C ALA A 167 3.81 -17.60 -14.40
N ALA A 168 2.76 -18.14 -13.76
CA ALA A 168 2.08 -19.35 -14.25
C ALA A 168 1.48 -19.14 -15.64
N LYS A 169 0.79 -18.01 -15.83
CA LYS A 169 0.23 -17.63 -17.14
C LYS A 169 1.33 -17.51 -18.20
N ARG A 170 2.44 -16.87 -17.88
CA ARG A 170 3.56 -16.70 -18.81
C ARG A 170 4.22 -18.03 -19.17
N ALA A 171 4.41 -18.94 -18.20
CA ALA A 171 4.90 -20.29 -18.47
C ALA A 171 3.97 -21.05 -19.42
N TYR A 172 2.66 -20.97 -19.18
CA TYR A 172 1.66 -21.58 -20.04
C TYR A 172 1.71 -21.02 -21.47
N ASP A 173 1.73 -19.70 -21.63
CA ASP A 173 1.71 -19.03 -22.94
C ASP A 173 2.96 -19.35 -23.78
N THR A 174 4.08 -19.56 -23.13
CA THR A 174 5.36 -19.90 -23.80
C THR A 174 5.59 -21.41 -23.92
N GLY A 175 4.63 -22.23 -23.43
CA GLY A 175 4.72 -23.70 -23.50
C GLY A 175 5.79 -24.27 -22.57
N GLN A 176 6.22 -23.54 -21.53
CA GLN A 176 7.24 -23.99 -20.59
C GLN A 176 6.63 -24.79 -19.44
N ILE A 177 7.31 -25.87 -19.06
CA ILE A 177 7.00 -26.66 -17.87
C ILE A 177 7.77 -26.09 -16.68
N CYS A 178 7.08 -25.38 -15.80
CA CYS A 178 7.66 -24.80 -14.60
C CYS A 178 6.85 -25.18 -13.35
N ALA A 179 7.51 -25.74 -12.35
CA ALA A 179 6.90 -26.03 -11.04
C ALA A 179 6.91 -24.74 -10.22
N LEU A 180 5.73 -24.18 -10.00
CA LEU A 180 5.52 -22.98 -9.16
C LEU A 180 4.96 -23.40 -7.82
N THR A 181 5.55 -22.91 -6.74
CA THR A 181 5.13 -23.21 -5.37
C THR A 181 4.94 -21.91 -4.61
N LEU A 182 3.80 -21.72 -3.97
CA LEU A 182 3.51 -20.60 -3.09
C LEU A 182 3.54 -21.08 -1.64
N LEU A 183 4.37 -20.43 -0.82
CA LEU A 183 4.60 -20.74 0.59
C LEU A 183 4.16 -19.53 1.42
N THR A 184 3.22 -19.74 2.37
CA THR A 184 2.67 -18.65 3.16
C THR A 184 2.46 -19.04 4.62
N PRO A 185 2.74 -18.12 5.58
CA PRO A 185 2.37 -18.32 6.98
C PRO A 185 0.87 -18.16 7.25
N GLU A 186 0.09 -17.69 6.27
CA GLU A 186 -1.36 -17.57 6.38
C GLU A 186 -2.01 -18.97 6.46
N ASP A 187 -3.10 -19.10 7.22
CA ASP A 187 -3.86 -20.36 7.33
C ASP A 187 -4.59 -20.73 6.03
N ALA A 188 -4.87 -19.72 5.21
CA ALA A 188 -5.46 -19.86 3.87
C ALA A 188 -4.99 -18.71 2.97
N PRO A 189 -4.94 -18.87 1.64
CA PRO A 189 -4.52 -17.83 0.70
C PRO A 189 -5.29 -16.53 0.90
N LEU A 190 -4.57 -15.42 1.16
CA LEU A 190 -5.15 -14.09 1.39
C LEU A 190 -6.26 -14.09 2.47
N ALA A 191 -6.05 -14.82 3.58
CA ALA A 191 -7.00 -14.96 4.70
C ALA A 191 -7.46 -13.61 5.28
N LEU A 192 -6.63 -12.57 5.13
CA LEU A 192 -6.98 -11.21 5.57
C LEU A 192 -8.28 -10.67 4.94
N PHE A 193 -8.68 -11.17 3.76
CA PHE A 193 -9.92 -10.78 3.08
C PHE A 193 -11.11 -11.65 3.42
N GLY A 194 -10.95 -12.65 4.31
CA GLY A 194 -12.01 -13.55 4.75
C GLY A 194 -12.17 -14.81 3.89
N PRO A 195 -13.04 -15.76 4.37
CA PRO A 195 -13.12 -17.09 3.80
C PRO A 195 -13.57 -17.14 2.33
N ALA A 196 -14.46 -16.25 1.91
CA ALA A 196 -14.95 -16.22 0.52
C ALA A 196 -13.83 -15.84 -0.45
N ALA A 197 -13.06 -14.80 -0.13
CA ALA A 197 -11.91 -14.38 -0.93
C ALA A 197 -10.81 -15.47 -0.93
N SER A 198 -10.50 -16.05 0.23
CA SER A 198 -9.52 -17.15 0.33
C SER A 198 -9.87 -18.33 -0.56
N ARG A 199 -11.14 -18.77 -0.58
CA ARG A 199 -11.57 -19.87 -1.46
C ARG A 199 -11.44 -19.50 -2.95
N ALA A 200 -11.83 -18.28 -3.33
CA ALA A 200 -11.72 -17.83 -4.72
C ALA A 200 -10.25 -17.77 -5.17
N VAL A 201 -9.36 -17.26 -4.32
CA VAL A 201 -7.92 -17.19 -4.61
C VAL A 201 -7.31 -18.59 -4.65
N ALA A 202 -7.65 -19.48 -3.71
CA ALA A 202 -7.18 -20.86 -3.70
C ALA A 202 -7.57 -21.60 -4.99
N ALA A 203 -8.81 -21.45 -5.45
CA ALA A 203 -9.28 -22.04 -6.72
C ALA A 203 -8.42 -21.54 -7.91
N ARG A 204 -8.16 -20.23 -8.00
CA ARG A 204 -7.30 -19.67 -9.06
C ARG A 204 -5.87 -20.21 -9.03
N LEU A 205 -5.30 -20.41 -7.85
CA LEU A 205 -3.95 -21.00 -7.71
C LEU A 205 -3.92 -22.45 -8.18
N VAL A 206 -4.97 -23.22 -7.85
CA VAL A 206 -5.12 -24.61 -8.32
C VAL A 206 -5.28 -24.66 -9.84
N ASP A 207 -6.16 -23.82 -10.40
CA ASP A 207 -6.39 -23.74 -11.86
C ASP A 207 -5.12 -23.33 -12.61
N ALA A 208 -4.27 -22.50 -12.01
CA ALA A 208 -2.98 -22.10 -12.54
C ALA A 208 -1.86 -23.14 -12.32
N GLY A 209 -2.15 -24.28 -11.69
CA GLY A 209 -1.18 -25.33 -11.42
C GLY A 209 -0.12 -24.98 -10.37
N ILE A 210 -0.39 -24.02 -9.50
CA ILE A 210 0.51 -23.58 -8.44
C ILE A 210 0.30 -24.44 -7.20
N ALA A 211 1.35 -25.11 -6.73
CA ALA A 211 1.34 -25.81 -5.45
C ALA A 211 1.32 -24.80 -4.29
N VAL A 212 0.42 -25.00 -3.30
CA VAL A 212 0.27 -24.06 -2.17
C VAL A 212 0.52 -24.78 -0.87
N HIS A 213 1.40 -24.20 -0.03
CA HIS A 213 1.59 -24.62 1.36
C HIS A 213 1.24 -23.45 2.27
N THR A 214 0.21 -23.63 3.08
CA THR A 214 -0.25 -22.67 4.10
C THR A 214 0.28 -23.02 5.48
N SER A 215 0.18 -22.10 6.43
CA SER A 215 0.65 -22.26 7.82
C SER A 215 2.13 -22.67 7.91
N VAL A 216 2.97 -22.21 6.97
CA VAL A 216 4.41 -22.48 6.93
C VAL A 216 5.22 -21.20 7.02
N HIS A 217 6.23 -21.23 7.88
CA HIS A 217 7.30 -20.24 7.89
C HIS A 217 8.47 -20.77 7.09
N VAL A 218 9.21 -19.87 6.46
CA VAL A 218 10.27 -20.24 5.50
C VAL A 218 11.59 -19.62 5.89
N ASP A 219 12.65 -20.41 5.83
CA ASP A 219 14.02 -19.94 5.77
C ASP A 219 14.62 -20.23 4.38
N ALA A 220 15.44 -19.32 3.88
CA ALA A 220 16.19 -19.47 2.64
C ALA A 220 17.69 -19.36 2.95
N PRO A 221 18.30 -20.40 3.55
CA PRO A 221 19.65 -20.33 4.07
C PRO A 221 20.70 -20.16 2.98
N GLU A 222 20.47 -20.77 1.82
CA GLU A 222 21.36 -20.70 0.67
C GLU A 222 20.58 -20.62 -0.65
N ARG A 223 21.28 -20.28 -1.71
CA ARG A 223 20.67 -20.19 -3.04
C ARG A 223 20.18 -21.56 -3.50
N GLY A 224 18.93 -21.64 -3.91
CA GLY A 224 18.32 -22.87 -4.43
C GLY A 224 17.75 -23.79 -3.36
N LEU A 225 17.77 -23.40 -2.09
CA LEU A 225 17.20 -24.17 -0.98
C LEU A 225 16.21 -23.33 -0.17
N VAL A 226 15.06 -23.95 0.11
CA VAL A 226 14.01 -23.42 0.99
C VAL A 226 13.73 -24.45 2.07
N GLU A 227 13.75 -24.01 3.33
CA GLU A 227 13.40 -24.86 4.49
C GLU A 227 12.05 -24.40 5.07
N LEU A 228 11.13 -25.36 5.31
CA LEU A 228 9.78 -25.10 5.80
C LEU A 228 9.67 -25.44 7.29
N HIS A 229 9.03 -24.57 8.05
CA HIS A 229 8.75 -24.76 9.48
C HIS A 229 7.25 -24.61 9.76
N PRO A 230 6.65 -25.46 10.62
CA PRO A 230 7.25 -26.62 11.29
C PRO A 230 7.51 -27.80 10.34
N GLY A 231 8.33 -28.75 10.76
CA GLY A 231 8.54 -30.03 10.06
C GLY A 231 9.89 -30.18 9.36
N GLY A 232 10.61 -29.07 9.07
CA GLY A 232 11.97 -29.11 8.52
C GLY A 232 12.05 -29.67 7.08
N ALA A 233 10.93 -29.67 6.34
CA ALA A 233 10.93 -30.10 4.95
C ALA A 233 11.78 -29.15 4.09
N ARG A 234 12.50 -29.70 3.11
CA ARG A 234 13.39 -28.95 2.23
C ARG A 234 12.91 -29.02 0.80
N LEU A 235 12.84 -27.86 0.15
CA LEU A 235 12.52 -27.76 -1.27
C LEU A 235 13.74 -27.24 -2.04
N SER A 236 14.15 -28.00 -3.06
CA SER A 236 15.14 -27.53 -4.02
C SER A 236 14.45 -26.73 -5.14
N VAL A 237 14.84 -25.48 -5.32
CA VAL A 237 14.26 -24.56 -6.29
C VAL A 237 15.36 -23.86 -7.08
N ASP A 238 15.02 -23.34 -8.25
CA ASP A 238 16.00 -22.59 -9.04
C ASP A 238 16.03 -21.12 -8.60
N ARG A 239 14.88 -20.59 -8.18
CA ARG A 239 14.72 -19.20 -7.69
C ARG A 239 13.71 -19.12 -6.55
N VAL A 240 13.98 -18.16 -5.67
CA VAL A 240 13.04 -17.73 -4.62
C VAL A 240 12.64 -16.30 -4.88
N VAL A 241 11.34 -16.04 -4.96
CA VAL A 241 10.73 -14.71 -5.04
C VAL A 241 10.01 -14.44 -3.72
N THR A 242 10.21 -13.29 -3.14
CA THR A 242 9.57 -12.87 -1.88
C THR A 242 9.17 -11.41 -1.95
N LEU A 243 8.47 -10.93 -0.92
CA LEU A 243 8.20 -9.50 -0.73
C LEU A 243 9.20 -8.87 0.22
N ARG A 244 9.37 -7.56 0.08
CA ARG A 244 10.02 -6.78 1.14
C ARG A 244 9.24 -6.88 2.45
N VAL A 245 9.92 -6.80 3.58
CA VAL A 245 9.33 -6.52 4.88
C VAL A 245 9.57 -5.06 5.26
N LEU A 246 8.70 -4.52 6.11
CA LEU A 246 8.72 -3.12 6.46
C LEU A 246 9.11 -2.95 7.94
N ALA A 247 9.93 -1.93 8.20
CA ALA A 247 10.22 -1.42 9.54
C ALA A 247 9.76 0.03 9.63
N GLY A 248 9.41 0.47 10.82
CA GLY A 248 9.01 1.85 11.05
C GLY A 248 10.16 2.83 10.80
N PRO A 249 9.84 4.11 10.50
CA PRO A 249 10.85 5.12 10.18
C PRO A 249 11.63 5.61 11.41
N ALA A 250 11.24 5.24 12.64
CA ALA A 250 11.85 5.67 13.90
C ALA A 250 12.12 7.19 13.93
N VAL A 251 11.08 7.98 13.65
CA VAL A 251 11.19 9.44 13.47
C VAL A 251 11.80 10.08 14.72
N LYS A 252 12.95 10.72 14.56
CA LYS A 252 13.65 11.40 15.66
C LYS A 252 12.80 12.51 16.24
N GLY A 253 12.61 12.49 17.57
CA GLY A 253 11.77 13.44 18.29
C GLY A 253 10.33 13.02 18.49
N LEU A 254 9.93 11.86 17.98
CA LEU A 254 8.60 11.29 18.19
C LEU A 254 8.66 9.90 18.85
N PRO A 255 7.63 9.52 19.62
CA PRO A 255 7.51 8.17 20.18
C PRO A 255 7.32 7.15 19.06
N HIS A 256 7.89 5.97 19.23
CA HIS A 256 7.73 4.84 18.32
C HIS A 256 7.76 3.51 19.07
N ASP A 257 7.20 2.44 18.49
CA ASP A 257 7.29 1.10 19.03
C ASP A 257 8.68 0.46 18.80
N ALA A 258 8.83 -0.80 19.22
CA ALA A 258 10.10 -1.53 19.09
C ALA A 258 10.51 -1.76 17.61
N GLN A 259 9.57 -1.72 16.68
CA GLN A 259 9.82 -1.81 15.24
C GLN A 259 10.01 -0.44 14.58
N GLY A 260 9.90 0.65 15.32
CA GLY A 260 10.07 2.02 14.83
C GLY A 260 8.82 2.68 14.26
N PHE A 261 7.64 2.06 14.40
CA PHE A 261 6.38 2.62 13.94
C PHE A 261 5.77 3.61 14.94
N LEU A 262 5.09 4.63 14.44
CA LEU A 262 4.45 5.66 15.25
C LEU A 262 3.11 5.15 15.81
N PRO A 263 2.92 5.11 17.15
CA PRO A 263 1.64 4.78 17.75
C PRO A 263 0.64 5.93 17.56
N VAL A 264 -0.54 5.63 16.99
CA VAL A 264 -1.59 6.62 16.73
C VAL A 264 -2.93 6.19 17.32
N ASP A 265 -3.77 7.16 17.65
CA ASP A 265 -5.15 6.93 18.02
C ASP A 265 -6.06 6.75 16.77
N ARG A 266 -7.36 6.59 16.99
CA ARG A 266 -8.34 6.42 15.90
C ARG A 266 -8.54 7.66 15.02
N HIS A 267 -8.03 8.82 15.41
CA HIS A 267 -7.99 10.04 14.61
C HIS A 267 -6.58 10.33 14.08
N CYS A 268 -5.72 9.31 14.11
CA CYS A 268 -4.34 9.36 13.63
C CYS A 268 -3.45 10.37 14.37
N ARG A 269 -3.80 10.77 15.60
CA ARG A 269 -2.93 11.56 16.47
C ARG A 269 -1.84 10.69 17.05
N VAL A 270 -0.60 11.18 17.01
CA VAL A 270 0.54 10.47 17.63
C VAL A 270 0.41 10.47 19.14
N ALA A 271 0.46 9.29 19.76
CA ALA A 271 0.25 9.12 21.18
C ALA A 271 1.26 9.94 22.02
N GLY A 272 0.75 10.71 22.99
CA GLY A 272 1.57 11.48 23.93
C GLY A 272 2.19 12.75 23.36
N VAL A 273 1.90 13.13 22.12
CA VAL A 273 2.45 14.35 21.49
C VAL A 273 1.31 15.19 20.92
N ARG A 274 1.32 16.50 21.22
CA ARG A 274 0.29 17.42 20.72
C ARG A 274 0.59 17.85 19.29
N ASP A 275 -0.46 18.08 18.51
CA ASP A 275 -0.43 18.70 17.19
C ASP A 275 0.41 17.92 16.15
N VAL A 276 0.66 16.63 16.46
CA VAL A 276 1.36 15.69 15.59
C VAL A 276 0.45 14.52 15.23
N TYR A 277 0.31 14.29 13.94
CA TYR A 277 -0.48 13.23 13.33
C TYR A 277 0.43 12.32 12.51
N ALA A 278 0.02 11.08 12.27
CA ALA A 278 0.72 10.22 11.34
C ALA A 278 -0.26 9.33 10.56
N ALA A 279 0.04 9.06 9.29
CA ALA A 279 -0.77 8.24 8.42
C ALA A 279 0.07 7.34 7.50
N GLY A 280 -0.50 6.24 7.05
CA GLY A 280 0.10 5.28 6.14
C GLY A 280 1.12 4.37 6.82
N ASP A 281 2.11 3.92 6.05
CA ASP A 281 3.03 2.87 6.48
C ASP A 281 3.92 3.26 7.67
N ALA A 282 4.02 4.55 7.99
CA ALA A 282 4.75 5.04 9.17
C ALA A 282 4.05 4.70 10.50
N THR A 283 2.74 4.43 10.53
CA THR A 283 1.97 4.15 11.73
C THR A 283 2.15 2.70 12.21
N HIS A 284 1.77 2.39 13.43
CA HIS A 284 1.82 1.03 14.00
C HIS A 284 0.72 0.08 13.47
N PHE A 285 -0.18 0.56 12.59
CA PHE A 285 -1.23 -0.30 12.03
C PHE A 285 -0.62 -1.47 11.25
N PRO A 286 -1.05 -2.73 11.49
CA PRO A 286 -0.30 -3.91 11.02
C PRO A 286 -0.34 -4.11 9.50
N ILE A 287 -1.39 -3.65 8.81
CA ILE A 287 -1.53 -3.80 7.37
C ILE A 287 -1.06 -2.52 6.68
N LYS A 288 -0.09 -2.66 5.77
CA LYS A 288 0.53 -1.54 5.05
C LYS A 288 0.10 -1.56 3.59
N GLN A 289 -0.81 -0.64 3.23
CA GLN A 289 -1.44 -0.63 1.91
C GLN A 289 -1.92 0.78 1.57
N GLY A 290 -1.79 1.19 0.30
CA GLY A 290 -2.05 2.56 -0.13
C GLY A 290 -3.47 3.06 0.16
N GLY A 291 -4.51 2.23 0.01
CA GLY A 291 -5.89 2.60 0.33
C GLY A 291 -6.12 2.80 1.84
N LEU A 292 -5.50 1.97 2.69
CA LEU A 292 -5.54 2.18 4.15
C LEU A 292 -4.76 3.44 4.55
N ALA A 293 -3.65 3.72 3.86
CA ALA A 293 -2.90 4.96 4.06
C ALA A 293 -3.75 6.20 3.74
N CYS A 294 -4.58 6.15 2.68
CA CYS A 294 -5.53 7.19 2.35
C CYS A 294 -6.63 7.33 3.43
N GLN A 295 -7.22 6.23 3.89
CA GLN A 295 -8.24 6.26 4.96
C GLN A 295 -7.71 6.85 6.27
N GLN A 296 -6.47 6.54 6.66
CA GLN A 296 -5.82 7.18 7.81
C GLN A 296 -5.58 8.67 7.56
N ALA A 297 -5.19 9.03 6.36
CA ALA A 297 -4.96 10.41 5.96
C ALA A 297 -6.25 11.24 5.99
N ASP A 298 -7.40 10.67 5.58
CA ASP A 298 -8.71 11.30 5.70
C ASP A 298 -9.05 11.61 7.17
N ALA A 299 -8.91 10.62 8.06
CA ALA A 299 -9.18 10.81 9.50
C ALA A 299 -8.26 11.86 10.13
N ALA A 300 -6.96 11.87 9.76
CA ALA A 300 -6.01 12.87 10.21
C ALA A 300 -6.37 14.28 9.69
N ALA A 301 -6.70 14.40 8.41
CA ALA A 301 -7.04 15.68 7.78
C ALA A 301 -8.31 16.29 8.38
N GLU A 302 -9.35 15.49 8.65
CA GLU A 302 -10.57 15.96 9.32
C GLU A 302 -10.29 16.39 10.76
N ALA A 303 -9.47 15.65 11.50
CA ALA A 303 -9.08 16.02 12.86
C ALA A 303 -8.25 17.32 12.88
N ILE A 304 -7.35 17.52 11.91
CA ILE A 304 -6.60 18.77 11.72
C ILE A 304 -7.54 19.92 11.34
N ALA A 305 -8.50 19.69 10.45
CA ALA A 305 -9.49 20.71 10.06
C ALA A 305 -10.35 21.17 11.26
N ALA A 306 -10.81 20.22 12.07
CA ALA A 306 -11.53 20.54 13.32
C ALA A 306 -10.68 21.37 14.27
N GLN A 307 -9.39 21.02 14.44
CA GLN A 307 -8.43 21.78 15.24
C GLN A 307 -8.22 23.20 14.69
N ALA A 308 -8.22 23.38 13.37
CA ALA A 308 -8.16 24.68 12.71
C ALA A 308 -9.45 25.50 12.83
N GLY A 309 -10.47 24.98 13.53
CA GLY A 309 -11.75 25.66 13.78
C GLY A 309 -12.75 25.51 12.64
N VAL A 310 -12.61 24.51 11.78
CA VAL A 310 -13.66 24.11 10.82
C VAL A 310 -14.77 23.39 11.58
N ALA A 311 -16.03 23.73 11.29
CA ALA A 311 -17.19 23.05 11.88
C ALA A 311 -17.41 21.69 11.22
N ILE A 312 -16.60 20.69 11.60
CA ILE A 312 -16.65 19.30 11.17
C ILE A 312 -16.53 18.40 12.40
N ASP A 313 -17.26 17.29 12.42
CA ASP A 313 -17.08 16.20 13.39
C ASP A 313 -16.16 15.14 12.74
N PRO A 314 -14.89 15.00 13.17
CA PRO A 314 -13.95 14.13 12.51
C PRO A 314 -14.35 12.66 12.64
N GLU A 315 -14.50 11.95 11.53
CA GLU A 315 -14.75 10.52 11.54
C GLU A 315 -13.51 9.74 12.02
N PRO A 316 -13.68 8.78 12.95
CA PRO A 316 -12.57 7.94 13.36
C PRO A 316 -12.17 6.99 12.24
N TYR A 317 -10.87 6.71 12.12
CA TYR A 317 -10.37 5.70 11.21
C TYR A 317 -10.98 4.33 11.49
N ALA A 318 -11.60 3.74 10.48
CA ALA A 318 -12.13 2.39 10.48
C ALA A 318 -11.62 1.68 9.22
N ALA A 319 -10.76 0.68 9.39
CA ALA A 319 -10.07 0.04 8.28
C ALA A 319 -11.02 -0.75 7.37
N ILE A 320 -11.07 -0.37 6.09
CA ILE A 320 -11.72 -1.13 5.02
C ILE A 320 -10.64 -1.66 4.10
N LEU A 321 -10.42 -2.97 4.13
CA LEU A 321 -9.49 -3.63 3.23
C LEU A 321 -10.09 -3.68 1.82
N GLN A 322 -9.38 -3.10 0.85
CA GLN A 322 -9.75 -3.12 -0.56
C GLN A 322 -8.52 -3.57 -1.36
N GLY A 323 -8.59 -4.76 -1.92
CA GLY A 323 -7.51 -5.36 -2.69
C GLY A 323 -7.95 -5.72 -4.09
N VAL A 324 -7.12 -5.43 -5.08
CA VAL A 324 -7.26 -5.92 -6.44
C VAL A 324 -6.16 -6.92 -6.68
N LEU A 325 -6.54 -8.16 -6.98
CA LEU A 325 -5.63 -9.20 -7.45
C LEU A 325 -5.63 -9.15 -8.99
N LEU A 326 -4.57 -8.61 -9.57
CA LEU A 326 -4.40 -8.58 -11.03
C LEU A 326 -4.04 -9.98 -11.52
N THR A 327 -4.76 -10.43 -12.54
CA THR A 327 -4.52 -11.69 -13.26
C THR A 327 -4.65 -11.40 -14.76
N GLU A 328 -3.95 -12.14 -15.58
CA GLU A 328 -4.16 -12.09 -17.02
C GLU A 328 -5.00 -13.31 -17.49
N PRO A 329 -6.18 -13.07 -18.11
CA PRO A 329 -6.87 -11.78 -18.23
C PRO A 329 -7.69 -11.41 -16.98
N GLY A 330 -7.80 -10.11 -16.71
CA GLY A 330 -8.76 -9.56 -15.74
C GLY A 330 -8.20 -9.29 -14.34
N ALA A 331 -9.10 -9.05 -13.40
CA ALA A 331 -8.80 -8.75 -12.01
C ALA A 331 -9.87 -9.33 -11.07
N THR A 332 -9.45 -9.67 -9.84
CA THR A 332 -10.38 -10.02 -8.76
C THR A 332 -10.37 -8.93 -7.71
N PHE A 333 -11.53 -8.34 -7.47
CA PHE A 333 -11.74 -7.33 -6.44
C PHE A 333 -12.11 -8.02 -5.13
N MET A 334 -11.44 -7.64 -4.04
CA MET A 334 -11.67 -8.16 -2.70
C MET A 334 -11.85 -7.00 -1.74
N ARG A 335 -12.93 -7.04 -0.95
CA ARG A 335 -13.19 -6.02 0.08
C ARG A 335 -13.58 -6.70 1.39
N ARG A 336 -13.08 -6.16 2.52
CA ARG A 336 -13.47 -6.58 3.86
C ARG A 336 -13.43 -5.40 4.82
N ASP A 337 -14.46 -5.25 5.66
CA ASP A 337 -14.48 -4.27 6.73
C ASP A 337 -13.74 -4.87 7.94
N ALA A 338 -12.54 -4.38 8.24
CA ALA A 338 -11.69 -4.91 9.31
C ALA A 338 -12.06 -4.39 10.72
N GLY A 339 -12.95 -3.40 10.82
CA GLY A 339 -13.38 -2.77 12.09
C GLY A 339 -14.81 -3.10 12.52
N GLY A 340 -15.56 -3.96 11.81
CA GLY A 340 -16.96 -4.22 12.07
C GLY A 340 -17.24 -5.31 13.10
N ALA A 341 -18.37 -5.16 13.84
CA ALA A 341 -18.90 -6.17 14.73
C ALA A 341 -19.30 -7.45 13.97
N ALA A 342 -19.08 -8.58 14.60
CA ALA A 342 -19.49 -9.95 14.28
C ALA A 342 -20.22 -10.17 12.94
N GLY A 343 -19.49 -10.54 11.89
CA GLY A 343 -19.99 -10.99 10.60
C GLY A 343 -18.88 -11.00 9.54
N ASP A 344 -18.88 -11.96 8.63
CA ASP A 344 -17.97 -11.97 7.49
C ASP A 344 -18.52 -10.99 6.43
N ASN A 345 -18.15 -9.72 6.52
CA ASN A 345 -18.48 -8.67 5.56
C ASN A 345 -17.50 -8.66 4.37
N SER A 346 -17.02 -9.82 3.95
CA SER A 346 -16.11 -9.95 2.81
C SER A 346 -16.88 -10.05 1.50
N VAL A 347 -16.41 -9.31 0.50
CA VAL A 347 -16.90 -9.36 -0.87
C VAL A 347 -15.74 -9.74 -1.78
N VAL A 348 -15.97 -10.70 -2.67
CA VAL A 348 -15.06 -11.07 -3.76
C VAL A 348 -15.84 -11.06 -5.07
N SER A 349 -15.28 -10.45 -6.12
CA SER A 349 -15.94 -10.28 -7.41
C SER A 349 -14.92 -10.12 -8.54
N GLU A 350 -15.26 -10.60 -9.73
CA GLU A 350 -14.56 -10.27 -10.98
C GLU A 350 -14.99 -8.90 -11.53
N GLY A 351 -16.14 -8.40 -11.09
CA GLY A 351 -16.62 -7.07 -11.38
C GLY A 351 -16.15 -6.05 -10.36
N VAL A 352 -16.20 -4.76 -10.74
CA VAL A 352 -15.81 -3.62 -9.90
C VAL A 352 -16.68 -3.55 -8.63
N VAL A 353 -16.03 -3.48 -7.46
CA VAL A 353 -16.66 -3.40 -6.13
C VAL A 353 -16.64 -1.98 -5.55
N TRP A 354 -15.72 -1.12 -6.01
CA TRP A 354 -15.64 0.29 -5.60
C TRP A 354 -15.32 1.18 -6.80
N TRP A 355 -15.58 2.46 -6.66
CA TRP A 355 -15.33 3.45 -7.70
C TRP A 355 -14.52 4.64 -7.18
N PRO A 356 -13.49 5.11 -7.90
CA PRO A 356 -12.95 4.51 -9.15
C PRO A 356 -12.24 3.18 -8.87
N PRO A 357 -12.13 2.28 -9.88
CA PRO A 357 -11.53 0.96 -9.73
C PRO A 357 -9.98 1.04 -9.75
N THR A 358 -9.41 1.66 -8.74
CA THR A 358 -7.97 1.83 -8.58
C THR A 358 -7.42 0.89 -7.52
N LYS A 359 -6.14 0.52 -7.61
CA LYS A 359 -5.46 -0.28 -6.56
C LYS A 359 -5.22 0.55 -5.29
N ILE A 360 -5.17 1.88 -5.39
CA ILE A 360 -5.11 2.80 -4.25
C ILE A 360 -6.50 3.41 -4.12
N ALA A 361 -7.33 2.80 -3.28
CA ALA A 361 -8.70 3.22 -3.06
C ALA A 361 -8.76 4.36 -2.02
N GLY A 362 -8.37 5.56 -2.40
CA GLY A 362 -8.54 6.79 -1.62
C GLY A 362 -9.86 7.49 -1.91
N ARG A 363 -10.28 8.39 -1.05
CA ARG A 363 -11.50 9.19 -1.22
C ARG A 363 -11.28 10.31 -2.25
N GLU A 364 -10.19 11.04 -2.12
CA GLU A 364 -9.85 12.20 -2.95
C GLU A 364 -8.80 11.85 -4.00
N LEU A 365 -7.66 11.29 -3.61
CA LEU A 365 -6.55 10.96 -4.50
C LEU A 365 -6.97 10.03 -5.64
N ALA A 366 -7.74 8.97 -5.32
CA ALA A 366 -8.17 8.00 -6.33
C ALA A 366 -9.07 8.64 -7.41
N ARG A 367 -9.86 9.64 -7.04
CA ARG A 367 -10.70 10.40 -7.99
C ARG A 367 -9.84 11.31 -8.86
N HIS A 368 -8.85 11.98 -8.25
CA HIS A 368 -7.96 12.89 -8.94
C HIS A 368 -7.09 12.17 -9.97
N ILE A 369 -6.39 11.11 -9.56
CA ILE A 369 -5.53 10.33 -10.47
C ILE A 369 -6.33 9.58 -11.56
N ARG A 370 -7.61 9.23 -11.32
CA ARG A 370 -8.50 8.72 -12.36
C ARG A 370 -8.73 9.73 -13.47
N ASP A 371 -8.91 10.99 -13.10
CA ASP A 371 -9.15 12.06 -14.07
C ASP A 371 -7.91 12.31 -14.96
N LEU A 372 -6.73 11.94 -14.49
CA LEU A 372 -5.50 11.90 -15.29
C LEU A 372 -5.40 10.67 -16.22
N GLY A 373 -6.31 9.71 -16.11
CA GLY A 373 -6.45 8.58 -17.04
C GLY A 373 -5.39 7.46 -16.93
N GLN A 374 -4.51 7.52 -15.93
CA GLN A 374 -3.30 6.66 -15.89
C GLN A 374 -3.34 5.52 -14.87
N HIS A 375 -4.29 5.53 -13.93
CA HIS A 375 -4.21 4.69 -12.72
C HIS A 375 -5.36 3.68 -12.58
N ALA A 376 -6.26 3.59 -13.56
CA ALA A 376 -7.37 2.66 -13.51
C ALA A 376 -6.89 1.22 -13.73
N VAL A 377 -7.41 0.30 -12.91
CA VAL A 377 -7.26 -1.14 -13.16
C VAL A 377 -8.01 -1.50 -14.43
N PRO A 378 -7.42 -2.25 -15.38
CA PRO A 378 -8.14 -2.74 -16.54
C PRO A 378 -9.36 -3.55 -16.07
N ALA A 379 -10.57 -3.02 -16.33
CA ALA A 379 -11.81 -3.76 -16.14
C ALA A 379 -12.17 -4.35 -17.49
N GLU A 380 -12.30 -5.67 -17.60
CA GLU A 380 -12.95 -6.24 -18.77
C GLU A 380 -14.39 -5.69 -18.82
N SER A 381 -14.69 -4.97 -19.88
CA SER A 381 -16.03 -4.48 -20.18
C SER A 381 -16.93 -5.64 -20.65
N ARG A 382 -17.26 -6.57 -19.77
CA ARG A 382 -18.46 -7.39 -19.93
C ARG A 382 -19.57 -6.59 -19.26
N GLY A 383 -20.49 -6.08 -20.09
CA GLY A 383 -21.58 -5.21 -19.71
C GLY A 383 -22.27 -5.62 -18.40
N VAL A 384 -21.97 -4.89 -17.36
CA VAL A 384 -22.71 -4.95 -16.10
C VAL A 384 -23.83 -3.94 -16.23
N GLU A 385 -25.05 -4.43 -16.46
CA GLU A 385 -26.25 -3.65 -16.28
C GLU A 385 -26.32 -3.16 -14.84
N ILE A 386 -26.06 -1.88 -14.63
CA ILE A 386 -26.24 -1.25 -13.31
C ILE A 386 -27.74 -1.18 -13.06
N ARG A 387 -28.32 -2.18 -12.40
CA ARG A 387 -29.64 -2.05 -11.82
C ARG A 387 -29.54 -1.05 -10.67
N ARG A 388 -29.97 0.18 -10.93
CA ARG A 388 -30.31 1.13 -9.87
C ARG A 388 -31.42 0.50 -9.03
N LEU A 389 -31.10 0.08 -7.82
CA LEU A 389 -32.12 -0.11 -6.77
C LEU A 389 -32.66 1.28 -6.44
N VAL A 390 -33.73 1.66 -7.11
CA VAL A 390 -34.60 2.75 -6.69
C VAL A 390 -35.28 2.26 -5.43
N ALA A 391 -34.91 2.83 -4.27
CA ALA A 391 -35.70 2.67 -3.06
C ALA A 391 -37.09 3.25 -3.36
N GLY A 392 -38.06 2.38 -3.48
CA GLY A 392 -39.46 2.74 -3.57
C GLY A 392 -40.01 3.03 -2.19
N ALA A 393 -40.71 4.16 -2.11
CA ALA A 393 -41.70 4.66 -1.16
C ALA A 393 -41.86 3.98 0.21
#